data_fac2dd6b0aca6565bf4afbe6b2ef8cc7
#
_entry.id   fac2dd6b0aca6565bf4afbe6b2ef8cc7
#
_cell.length_a   1.000
_cell.length_b   1.000
_cell.length_c   1.000
_cell.angle_alpha   90.00
_cell.angle_beta   90.00
_cell.angle_gamma   90.00
#
_symmetry.space_group_name_H-M   'P 1'
#
loop_
_entity.id
_entity.type
_entity.pdbx_description
1 polymer ?
#
loop_
_entity_poly.entity_id
_entity_poly.type
_entity_poly.pdbx_seq_one_letter_code
_entity_poly.pdbx_strand_id
1 'polypeptide(L)'
;GKIIFTLLSITLLIGFFFNQDSAGSGGYIVDFENTWPYVEVLKKSLFVLPWGDNRYVGHTPLHFIILSKIYILVDDKYLIRLIFCIISILMPALFYVCLKINYPNENKNNLLTLASLIFLFPSFRAGAIWAADHITALFFFLLFLFFYLKWIKESNFEKLTRNIYLQIIFLALAVYTRQYYALIYIYCMYIYFKRFSLFNFLKLSFIVFVLAIPGFFLIYYDPFLARVTWDEKLYNTILISSSILSFYLIPIFFVLLFSNKEKFLINKKQQLLFALVSITVVLLLSILFDYN
;
A
#
# COMPACT_ATOMS: atom_id res chain seq x y z
N GLY A 1 20.23 7.83 -11.42
CA GLY A 1 19.44 7.38 -10.26
C GLY A 1 19.44 8.42 -9.15
N LYS A 2 20.60 8.74 -8.56
CA LYS A 2 20.67 9.68 -7.42
C LYS A 2 20.10 11.07 -7.75
N ILE A 3 20.48 11.65 -8.89
CA ILE A 3 19.98 12.96 -9.31
C ILE A 3 18.46 12.95 -9.44
N ILE A 4 17.88 11.93 -10.07
CA ILE A 4 16.43 11.79 -10.24
C ILE A 4 15.73 11.68 -8.87
N PHE A 5 16.25 10.81 -7.99
CA PHE A 5 15.72 10.69 -6.64
C PHE A 5 15.74 12.03 -5.89
N THR A 6 16.87 12.76 -5.94
CA THR A 6 17.00 14.05 -5.25
C THR A 6 16.04 15.10 -5.85
N LEU A 7 15.97 15.21 -7.18
CA LEU A 7 15.07 16.17 -7.83
C LEU A 7 13.60 15.87 -7.49
N LEU A 8 13.18 14.62 -7.56
CA LEU A 8 11.80 14.23 -7.24
C LEU A 8 11.47 14.42 -5.76
N SER A 9 12.43 14.16 -4.85
CA SER A 9 12.27 14.47 -3.43
C SER A 9 12.09 15.98 -3.18
N ILE A 10 12.88 16.80 -3.86
CA ILE A 10 12.75 18.27 -3.81
C ILE A 10 11.37 18.72 -4.32
N THR A 11 10.88 18.14 -5.43
CA THR A 11 9.54 18.49 -5.93
C THR A 11 8.43 18.11 -4.96
N LEU A 12 8.58 17.03 -4.19
CA LEU A 12 7.63 16.67 -3.15
C LEU A 12 7.65 17.68 -1.99
N LEU A 13 8.85 18.08 -1.53
CA LEU A 13 8.99 19.13 -0.50
C LEU A 13 8.42 20.48 -0.96
N ILE A 14 8.70 20.87 -2.20
CA ILE A 14 8.09 22.07 -2.80
C ILE A 14 6.56 21.93 -2.78
N GLY A 15 6.02 20.79 -3.19
CA GLY A 15 4.59 20.52 -3.14
C GLY A 15 4.02 20.63 -1.71
N PHE A 16 4.76 20.17 -0.70
CA PHE A 16 4.38 20.32 0.71
C PHE A 16 4.27 21.80 1.12
N PHE A 17 5.29 22.63 0.81
CA PHE A 17 5.29 24.06 1.16
C PHE A 17 4.18 24.85 0.43
N PHE A 18 3.79 24.43 -0.76
CA PHE A 18 2.68 25.03 -1.52
C PHE A 18 1.32 24.37 -1.24
N ASN A 19 1.23 23.47 -0.26
CA ASN A 19 0.00 22.74 0.07
C ASN A 19 -0.62 22.05 -1.17
N GLN A 20 0.23 21.47 -2.03
CA GLN A 20 -0.23 20.80 -3.23
C GLN A 20 -1.17 19.64 -2.88
N ASP A 21 -2.35 19.61 -3.52
CA ASP A 21 -3.26 18.48 -3.48
C ASP A 21 -3.49 17.94 -4.89
N SER A 22 -2.69 16.95 -5.26
CA SER A 22 -2.75 16.32 -6.59
C SER A 22 -3.90 15.30 -6.72
N ALA A 23 -4.66 15.08 -5.64
CA ALA A 23 -5.83 14.18 -5.63
C ALA A 23 -7.17 14.96 -5.73
N GLY A 24 -7.16 16.16 -6.28
CA GLY A 24 -8.38 16.95 -6.50
C GLY A 24 -9.14 17.28 -5.21
N SER A 25 -8.43 17.80 -4.20
CA SER A 25 -8.91 18.09 -2.84
C SER A 25 -9.12 16.86 -1.95
N GLY A 26 -8.93 15.64 -2.45
CA GLY A 26 -9.09 14.42 -1.67
C GLY A 26 -8.09 14.33 -0.53
N GLY A 27 -6.84 14.73 -0.73
CA GLY A 27 -5.81 14.71 0.30
C GLY A 27 -6.11 15.68 1.44
N TYR A 28 -6.43 16.93 1.13
CA TYR A 28 -6.72 17.93 2.16
C TYR A 28 -8.05 17.70 2.87
N ILE A 29 -9.15 17.68 2.11
CA ILE A 29 -10.49 17.66 2.69
C ILE A 29 -10.83 16.27 3.23
N VAL A 30 -10.65 15.22 2.41
CA VAL A 30 -11.14 13.88 2.75
C VAL A 30 -10.16 13.17 3.70
N ASP A 31 -8.87 13.14 3.36
CA ASP A 31 -7.89 12.35 4.10
C ASP A 31 -7.35 13.07 5.35
N PHE A 32 -7.36 14.40 5.39
CA PHE A 32 -6.79 15.15 6.51
C PHE A 32 -7.86 15.84 7.35
N GLU A 33 -8.58 16.85 6.83
CA GLU A 33 -9.50 17.64 7.64
C GLU A 33 -10.71 16.84 8.14
N ASN A 34 -11.35 16.04 7.29
CA ASN A 34 -12.52 15.24 7.70
C ASN A 34 -12.16 14.12 8.68
N THR A 35 -10.90 13.66 8.68
CA THR A 35 -10.45 12.61 9.61
C THR A 35 -9.86 13.16 10.90
N TRP A 36 -9.53 14.45 10.95
CA TRP A 36 -8.87 15.05 12.11
C TRP A 36 -9.68 14.97 13.40
N PRO A 37 -11.02 15.16 13.44
CA PRO A 37 -11.82 14.96 14.64
C PRO A 37 -11.61 13.58 15.28
N TYR A 38 -11.34 12.56 14.47
CA TYR A 38 -11.03 11.21 14.91
C TYR A 38 -9.70 11.15 15.68
N VAL A 39 -8.68 11.85 15.17
CA VAL A 39 -7.37 11.98 15.83
C VAL A 39 -7.52 12.68 17.19
N GLU A 40 -8.36 13.72 17.30
CA GLU A 40 -8.64 14.45 18.54
C GLU A 40 -9.31 13.56 19.61
N VAL A 41 -10.23 12.69 19.20
CA VAL A 41 -10.85 11.72 20.11
C VAL A 41 -9.80 10.72 20.60
N LEU A 42 -8.98 10.16 19.71
CA LEU A 42 -7.92 9.21 20.07
C LEU A 42 -6.78 9.83 20.87
N LYS A 43 -6.59 11.17 20.79
CA LYS A 43 -5.68 11.92 21.65
C LYS A 43 -6.09 11.82 23.12
N LYS A 44 -7.41 11.86 23.39
CA LYS A 44 -7.97 11.84 24.76
C LYS A 44 -8.02 10.42 25.33
N SER A 45 -8.42 9.45 24.54
CA SER A 45 -8.53 8.05 24.97
C SER A 45 -8.38 7.07 23.81
N LEU A 46 -7.53 6.04 23.99
CA LEU A 46 -7.37 4.95 23.01
C LEU A 46 -8.56 3.99 22.98
N PHE A 47 -9.33 3.93 24.09
CA PHE A 47 -10.44 2.99 24.25
C PHE A 47 -11.79 3.58 23.84
N VAL A 48 -11.87 4.90 23.70
CA VAL A 48 -13.05 5.56 23.15
C VAL A 48 -12.86 5.69 21.65
N LEU A 49 -13.05 4.57 20.96
CA LEU A 49 -13.21 4.63 19.52
C LEU A 49 -14.56 5.31 19.25
N PRO A 50 -14.63 6.29 18.37
CA PRO A 50 -15.88 6.99 18.05
C PRO A 50 -16.74 6.06 17.17
N TRP A 51 -17.31 5.05 17.81
CA TRP A 51 -18.27 4.14 17.23
C TRP A 51 -19.63 4.85 17.21
N GLY A 52 -20.29 4.94 16.09
CA GLY A 52 -21.61 5.51 15.98
C GLY A 52 -21.82 6.36 14.74
N ASP A 53 -22.90 7.19 14.75
CA ASP A 53 -23.43 7.89 13.58
C ASP A 53 -22.52 8.99 12.98
N ASN A 54 -21.48 9.40 13.69
CA ASN A 54 -20.50 10.40 13.23
C ASN A 54 -19.23 9.76 12.65
N ARG A 55 -19.38 8.76 11.80
CA ARG A 55 -18.23 8.07 11.19
C ARG A 55 -17.69 8.86 10.02
N TYR A 56 -16.50 9.36 10.19
CA TYR A 56 -15.76 10.01 9.11
C TYR A 56 -14.81 9.07 8.38
N VAL A 57 -14.61 7.83 8.89
CA VAL A 57 -13.53 6.95 8.40
C VAL A 57 -14.01 5.51 8.26
N GLY A 58 -13.99 5.00 7.02
CA GLY A 58 -14.24 3.58 6.71
C GLY A 58 -13.01 2.68 6.81
N HIS A 59 -11.98 3.08 7.58
CA HIS A 59 -10.69 2.40 7.65
C HIS A 59 -10.34 1.99 9.07
N THR A 60 -9.46 0.98 9.18
CA THR A 60 -8.93 0.50 10.45
C THR A 60 -8.11 1.60 11.17
N PRO A 61 -8.12 1.64 12.52
CA PRO A 61 -7.75 2.84 13.29
C PRO A 61 -6.25 3.07 13.48
N LEU A 62 -5.36 2.17 13.07
CA LEU A 62 -3.94 2.24 13.45
C LEU A 62 -3.27 3.54 13.01
N HIS A 63 -3.56 4.01 11.80
CA HIS A 63 -3.01 5.28 11.30
C HIS A 63 -3.38 6.45 12.23
N PHE A 64 -4.66 6.55 12.60
CA PHE A 64 -5.16 7.64 13.45
C PHE A 64 -4.63 7.55 14.88
N ILE A 65 -4.41 6.33 15.39
CA ILE A 65 -3.70 6.10 16.66
C ILE A 65 -2.28 6.65 16.57
N ILE A 66 -1.54 6.36 15.50
CA ILE A 66 -0.19 6.87 15.29
C ILE A 66 -0.21 8.41 15.23
N LEU A 67 -1.09 9.00 14.42
CA LEU A 67 -1.25 10.45 14.33
C LEU A 67 -1.56 11.07 15.67
N SER A 68 -2.50 10.51 16.44
CA SER A 68 -2.88 11.03 17.76
C SER A 68 -1.73 11.01 18.76
N LYS A 69 -0.86 9.98 18.72
CA LYS A 69 0.30 9.91 19.60
C LYS A 69 1.40 10.89 19.19
N ILE A 70 1.61 11.09 17.91
CA ILE A 70 2.52 12.14 17.41
C ILE A 70 1.97 13.50 17.79
N TYR A 71 0.65 13.72 17.66
CA TYR A 71 0.00 14.99 18.00
C TYR A 71 0.10 15.33 19.49
N ILE A 72 0.06 14.35 20.40
CA ILE A 72 0.32 14.58 21.83
C ILE A 72 1.72 15.17 22.07
N LEU A 73 2.71 14.74 21.27
CA LEU A 73 4.10 15.17 21.43
C LEU A 73 4.40 16.51 20.78
N VAL A 74 3.77 16.80 19.65
CA VAL A 74 4.14 17.92 18.76
C VAL A 74 3.13 19.06 18.86
N ASP A 75 1.84 18.76 19.10
CA ASP A 75 0.68 19.66 19.19
C ASP A 75 0.53 20.65 18.01
N ASP A 76 1.02 20.26 16.83
CA ASP A 76 0.99 21.06 15.61
C ASP A 76 0.71 20.18 14.38
N LYS A 77 -0.40 20.47 13.72
CA LYS A 77 -0.83 19.76 12.48
C LYS A 77 0.19 19.89 11.34
N TYR A 78 0.80 21.05 11.21
CA TYR A 78 1.78 21.29 10.15
C TYR A 78 3.04 20.44 10.35
N LEU A 79 3.56 20.38 11.58
CA LEU A 79 4.73 19.54 11.89
C LEU A 79 4.43 18.06 11.72
N ILE A 80 3.22 17.60 12.03
CA ILE A 80 2.81 16.21 11.75
C ILE A 80 2.86 15.90 10.25
N ARG A 81 2.28 16.77 9.42
CA ARG A 81 2.34 16.64 7.97
C ARG A 81 3.79 16.62 7.47
N LEU A 82 4.66 17.48 8.01
CA LEU A 82 6.08 17.53 7.66
C LEU A 82 6.78 16.20 8.01
N ILE A 83 6.53 15.64 9.19
CA ILE A 83 7.06 14.33 9.60
C ILE A 83 6.65 13.24 8.59
N PHE A 84 5.37 13.20 8.21
CA PHE A 84 4.88 12.23 7.23
C PHE A 84 5.47 12.45 5.83
N CYS A 85 5.63 13.69 5.41
CA CYS A 85 6.29 14.03 4.16
C CYS A 85 7.75 13.53 4.14
N ILE A 86 8.51 13.73 5.23
CA ILE A 86 9.88 13.23 5.38
C ILE A 86 9.92 11.68 5.35
N ILE A 87 9.02 11.02 6.11
CA ILE A 87 8.92 9.55 6.08
C ILE A 87 8.62 9.06 4.65
N SER A 88 7.76 9.77 3.91
CA SER A 88 7.42 9.43 2.53
C SER A 88 8.61 9.54 1.59
N ILE A 89 9.55 10.46 1.83
CA ILE A 89 10.81 10.55 1.06
C ILE A 89 11.69 9.31 1.28
N LEU A 90 11.63 8.67 2.45
CA LEU A 90 12.39 7.45 2.74
C LEU A 90 11.80 6.20 2.08
N MET A 91 10.52 6.20 1.71
CA MET A 91 9.86 5.03 1.12
C MET A 91 10.48 4.55 -0.19
N PRO A 92 10.79 5.41 -1.18
CA PRO A 92 11.49 4.98 -2.39
C PRO A 92 12.88 4.42 -2.09
N ALA A 93 13.58 4.90 -1.04
CA ALA A 93 14.86 4.34 -0.62
C ALA A 93 14.67 2.91 -0.06
N LEU A 94 13.63 2.68 0.75
CA LEU A 94 13.27 1.35 1.23
C LEU A 94 12.86 0.43 0.06
N PHE A 95 12.07 0.93 -0.87
CA PHE A 95 11.70 0.18 -2.08
C PHE A 95 12.92 -0.16 -2.95
N TYR A 96 13.87 0.78 -3.10
CA TYR A 96 15.15 0.52 -3.76
C TYR A 96 15.91 -0.64 -3.09
N VAL A 97 15.93 -0.70 -1.75
CA VAL A 97 16.57 -1.81 -1.04
C VAL A 97 15.86 -3.14 -1.34
N CYS A 98 14.54 -3.16 -1.40
CA CYS A 98 13.76 -4.34 -1.81
C CYS A 98 14.12 -4.79 -3.24
N LEU A 99 14.18 -3.84 -4.18
CA LEU A 99 14.58 -4.11 -5.56
C LEU A 99 16.00 -4.68 -5.64
N LYS A 100 16.95 -4.13 -4.87
CA LYS A 100 18.33 -4.59 -4.84
C LYS A 100 18.46 -6.02 -4.29
N ILE A 101 17.66 -6.38 -3.28
CA ILE A 101 17.60 -7.76 -2.77
C ILE A 101 17.10 -8.70 -3.87
N ASN A 102 16.07 -8.31 -4.60
CA ASN A 102 15.46 -9.18 -5.62
C ASN A 102 16.29 -9.24 -6.91
N TYR A 103 16.92 -8.14 -7.29
CA TYR A 103 17.69 -7.98 -8.53
C TYR A 103 19.15 -7.54 -8.22
N PRO A 104 19.98 -8.43 -7.60
CA PRO A 104 21.32 -8.05 -7.10
C PRO A 104 22.29 -7.67 -8.22
N ASN A 105 22.11 -8.20 -9.42
CA ASN A 105 22.98 -7.99 -10.58
C ASN A 105 22.59 -6.77 -11.43
N GLU A 106 21.45 -6.15 -11.16
CA GLU A 106 20.98 -4.98 -11.92
C GLU A 106 21.72 -3.71 -11.53
N ASN A 107 21.80 -2.76 -12.46
CA ASN A 107 22.45 -1.49 -12.25
C ASN A 107 21.76 -0.70 -11.14
N LYS A 108 22.52 -0.33 -10.11
CA LYS A 108 22.03 0.40 -8.93
C LYS A 108 21.32 1.70 -9.29
N ASN A 109 21.81 2.42 -10.31
CA ASN A 109 21.18 3.67 -10.76
C ASN A 109 19.83 3.43 -11.39
N ASN A 110 19.66 2.34 -12.17
CA ASN A 110 18.39 1.98 -12.77
C ASN A 110 17.37 1.58 -11.69
N LEU A 111 17.79 0.78 -10.70
CA LEU A 111 16.92 0.38 -9.60
C LEU A 111 16.48 1.60 -8.75
N LEU A 112 17.39 2.53 -8.49
CA LEU A 112 17.05 3.74 -7.76
C LEU A 112 16.13 4.66 -8.57
N THR A 113 16.35 4.78 -9.88
CA THR A 113 15.43 5.52 -10.77
C THR A 113 14.04 4.88 -10.74
N LEU A 114 13.95 3.56 -10.89
CA LEU A 114 12.67 2.84 -10.83
C LEU A 114 11.96 3.08 -9.50
N ALA A 115 12.67 2.98 -8.38
CA ALA A 115 12.10 3.24 -7.07
C ALA A 115 11.59 4.68 -6.91
N SER A 116 12.27 5.64 -7.55
CA SER A 116 11.92 7.07 -7.48
C SER A 116 10.65 7.43 -8.26
N LEU A 117 10.22 6.58 -9.20
CA LEU A 117 9.01 6.84 -9.99
C LEU A 117 7.75 6.98 -9.14
N ILE A 118 7.73 6.42 -7.92
CA ILE A 118 6.59 6.56 -7.00
C ILE A 118 6.27 8.03 -6.69
N PHE A 119 7.26 8.90 -6.71
CA PHE A 119 7.06 10.35 -6.51
C PHE A 119 6.23 11.02 -7.61
N LEU A 120 6.06 10.37 -8.76
CA LEU A 120 5.25 10.89 -9.86
C LEU A 120 3.76 10.54 -9.71
N PHE A 121 3.42 9.60 -8.83
CA PHE A 121 2.03 9.22 -8.63
C PHE A 121 1.27 10.28 -7.83
N PRO A 122 0.19 10.86 -8.37
CA PRO A 122 -0.57 11.92 -7.71
C PRO A 122 -1.10 11.50 -6.33
N SER A 123 -1.61 10.28 -6.20
CA SER A 123 -2.10 9.74 -4.92
C SER A 123 -1.00 9.60 -3.87
N PHE A 124 0.21 9.17 -4.28
CA PHE A 124 1.35 9.13 -3.36
C PHE A 124 1.74 10.54 -2.90
N ARG A 125 1.78 11.51 -3.82
CA ARG A 125 2.13 12.89 -3.49
C ARG A 125 1.11 13.53 -2.55
N ALA A 126 -0.18 13.43 -2.89
CA ALA A 126 -1.24 13.92 -2.02
C ALA A 126 -1.18 13.28 -0.62
N GLY A 127 -1.08 11.96 -0.56
CA GLY A 127 -1.00 11.25 0.72
C GLY A 127 0.25 11.59 1.53
N ALA A 128 1.40 11.80 0.89
CA ALA A 128 2.64 12.20 1.55
C ALA A 128 2.56 13.60 2.15
N ILE A 129 1.89 14.55 1.45
CA ILE A 129 1.73 15.95 1.87
C ILE A 129 0.67 16.07 2.96
N TRP A 130 -0.41 15.30 2.86
CA TRP A 130 -1.58 15.40 3.75
C TRP A 130 -1.63 14.30 4.81
N ALA A 131 -0.53 13.57 5.02
CA ALA A 131 -0.40 12.51 6.03
C ALA A 131 -1.52 11.48 5.96
N ALA A 132 -1.87 11.00 4.75
CA ALA A 132 -2.95 10.07 4.56
C ALA A 132 -2.59 8.64 5.02
N ASP A 133 -3.59 7.87 5.41
CA ASP A 133 -3.45 6.53 5.96
C ASP A 133 -2.84 5.51 4.98
N HIS A 134 -3.10 5.65 3.68
CA HIS A 134 -2.51 4.77 2.66
C HIS A 134 -0.98 4.89 2.58
N ILE A 135 -0.39 6.02 2.97
CA ILE A 135 1.06 6.18 3.09
C ILE A 135 1.59 5.35 4.26
N THR A 136 0.93 5.39 5.40
CA THR A 136 1.30 4.56 6.55
C THR A 136 1.18 3.07 6.23
N ALA A 137 0.11 2.67 5.55
CA ALA A 137 -0.09 1.29 5.10
C ALA A 137 1.01 0.85 4.12
N LEU A 138 1.35 1.70 3.15
CA LEU A 138 2.43 1.44 2.19
C LEU A 138 3.80 1.31 2.88
N PHE A 139 4.07 2.13 3.89
CA PHE A 139 5.30 2.02 4.68
C PHE A 139 5.43 0.66 5.36
N PHE A 140 4.39 0.21 6.06
CA PHE A 140 4.37 -1.10 6.69
C PHE A 140 4.43 -2.23 5.66
N PHE A 141 3.76 -2.08 4.52
CA PHE A 141 3.85 -3.05 3.43
C PHE A 141 5.27 -3.14 2.83
N LEU A 142 5.98 -2.05 2.68
CA LEU A 142 7.36 -2.07 2.22
C LEU A 142 8.30 -2.74 3.24
N LEU A 143 8.06 -2.57 4.54
CA LEU A 143 8.79 -3.31 5.58
C LEU A 143 8.45 -4.82 5.52
N PHE A 144 7.18 -5.18 5.36
CA PHE A 144 6.79 -6.57 5.09
C PHE A 144 7.55 -7.13 3.88
N LEU A 145 7.53 -6.43 2.75
CA LEU A 145 8.19 -6.85 1.52
C LEU A 145 9.70 -7.03 1.71
N PHE A 146 10.34 -6.12 2.44
CA PHE A 146 11.76 -6.22 2.76
C PHE A 146 12.10 -7.50 3.54
N PHE A 147 11.35 -7.81 4.60
CA PHE A 147 11.59 -9.02 5.39
C PHE A 147 11.19 -10.29 4.65
N TYR A 148 10.14 -10.23 3.82
CA TYR A 148 9.72 -11.32 2.94
C TYR A 148 10.83 -11.66 1.93
N LEU A 149 11.40 -10.66 1.25
CA LEU A 149 12.48 -10.86 0.30
C LEU A 149 13.76 -11.37 0.97
N LYS A 150 14.08 -10.88 2.17
CA LYS A 150 15.19 -11.41 2.95
C LYS A 150 14.98 -12.90 3.27
N TRP A 151 13.81 -13.24 3.79
CA TRP A 151 13.50 -14.63 4.09
C TRP A 151 13.58 -15.54 2.86
N ILE A 152 13.05 -15.15 1.71
CA ILE A 152 13.11 -15.96 0.47
C ILE A 152 14.56 -16.22 0.05
N LYS A 153 15.49 -15.32 0.34
CA LYS A 153 16.92 -15.45 0.00
C LYS A 153 17.74 -16.21 1.05
N GLU A 154 17.15 -16.58 2.18
CA GLU A 154 17.83 -17.41 3.17
C GLU A 154 18.06 -18.82 2.63
N SER A 155 19.24 -19.40 2.92
CA SER A 155 19.62 -20.75 2.48
C SER A 155 18.85 -21.86 3.22
N ASN A 156 18.28 -21.57 4.38
CA ASN A 156 17.61 -22.54 5.24
C ASN A 156 16.11 -22.20 5.40
N PHE A 157 15.33 -22.61 4.40
CA PHE A 157 13.89 -22.31 4.32
C PHE A 157 13.00 -23.08 5.32
N GLU A 158 13.53 -24.13 5.96
CA GLU A 158 12.74 -24.95 6.87
C GLU A 158 12.71 -24.41 8.29
N LYS A 159 13.59 -23.49 8.63
CA LYS A 159 13.65 -22.87 9.96
C LYS A 159 12.80 -21.61 10.04
N LEU A 160 12.10 -21.46 11.15
CA LEU A 160 11.40 -20.23 11.50
C LEU A 160 12.42 -19.17 11.90
N THR A 161 12.73 -18.26 11.00
CA THR A 161 13.70 -17.18 11.22
C THR A 161 13.00 -15.91 11.71
N ARG A 162 13.78 -14.98 12.27
CA ARG A 162 13.29 -13.65 12.66
C ARG A 162 12.58 -12.93 11.52
N ASN A 163 13.04 -13.11 10.28
CA ASN A 163 12.47 -12.44 9.11
C ASN A 163 11.02 -12.87 8.85
N ILE A 164 10.65 -14.12 9.13
CA ILE A 164 9.26 -14.61 9.02
C ILE A 164 8.35 -13.92 10.04
N TYR A 165 8.78 -13.80 11.28
CA TYR A 165 7.97 -13.14 12.31
C TYR A 165 7.79 -11.65 12.01
N LEU A 166 8.86 -10.97 11.59
CA LEU A 166 8.82 -9.55 11.26
C LEU A 166 7.91 -9.27 10.05
N GLN A 167 7.96 -10.11 8.99
CA GLN A 167 7.05 -9.93 7.86
C GLN A 167 5.58 -10.10 8.27
N ILE A 168 5.26 -11.08 9.13
CA ILE A 168 3.88 -11.28 9.62
C ILE A 168 3.41 -10.06 10.41
N ILE A 169 4.27 -9.53 11.30
CA ILE A 169 3.94 -8.36 12.11
C ILE A 169 3.73 -7.11 11.22
N PHE A 170 4.65 -6.83 10.29
CA PHE A 170 4.52 -5.66 9.45
C PHE A 170 3.34 -5.76 8.46
N LEU A 171 3.01 -6.97 8.00
CA LEU A 171 1.79 -7.17 7.23
C LEU A 171 0.54 -6.92 8.09
N ALA A 172 0.50 -7.36 9.35
CA ALA A 172 -0.59 -7.07 10.26
C ALA A 172 -0.75 -5.56 10.48
N LEU A 173 0.35 -4.82 10.67
CA LEU A 173 0.32 -3.36 10.80
C LEU A 173 -0.22 -2.68 9.52
N ALA A 174 0.13 -3.19 8.34
CA ALA A 174 -0.44 -2.71 7.08
C ALA A 174 -1.95 -2.96 7.03
N VAL A 175 -2.42 -4.15 7.43
CA VAL A 175 -3.86 -4.50 7.50
C VAL A 175 -4.60 -3.61 8.50
N TYR A 176 -4.01 -3.36 9.67
CA TYR A 176 -4.60 -2.45 10.69
C TYR A 176 -4.58 -0.98 10.29
N THR A 177 -3.96 -0.66 9.16
CA THR A 177 -4.03 0.67 8.54
C THR A 177 -5.00 0.67 7.36
N ARG A 178 -4.95 -0.36 6.51
CA ARG A 178 -5.82 -0.54 5.33
C ARG A 178 -6.15 -2.03 5.17
N GLN A 179 -7.40 -2.41 5.43
CA GLN A 179 -7.87 -3.78 5.51
C GLN A 179 -7.64 -4.63 4.25
N TYR A 180 -7.56 -4.04 3.06
CA TYR A 180 -7.35 -4.77 1.82
C TYR A 180 -5.98 -5.50 1.75
N TYR A 181 -4.99 -5.08 2.55
CA TYR A 181 -3.74 -5.82 2.67
C TYR A 181 -3.91 -7.23 3.28
N ALA A 182 -5.06 -7.51 3.92
CA ALA A 182 -5.38 -8.85 4.43
C ALA A 182 -5.35 -9.93 3.33
N LEU A 183 -5.65 -9.59 2.09
CA LEU A 183 -5.59 -10.51 0.96
C LEU A 183 -4.19 -11.09 0.75
N ILE A 184 -3.14 -10.36 1.14
CA ILE A 184 -1.75 -10.82 1.02
C ILE A 184 -1.46 -11.97 1.97
N TYR A 185 -2.16 -12.05 3.12
CA TYR A 185 -2.04 -13.21 4.01
C TYR A 185 -2.43 -14.52 3.34
N ILE A 186 -3.42 -14.52 2.45
CA ILE A 186 -3.82 -15.72 1.70
C ILE A 186 -2.63 -16.25 0.90
N TYR A 187 -1.93 -15.36 0.20
CA TYR A 187 -0.71 -15.72 -0.54
C TYR A 187 0.41 -16.19 0.40
N CYS A 188 0.67 -15.47 1.49
CA CYS A 188 1.71 -15.85 2.46
C CYS A 188 1.42 -17.22 3.07
N MET A 189 0.18 -17.47 3.50
CA MET A 189 -0.23 -18.76 4.08
C MET A 189 -0.08 -19.92 3.10
N TYR A 190 -0.40 -19.71 1.82
CA TYR A 190 -0.14 -20.67 0.76
C TYR A 190 1.35 -21.01 0.61
N ILE A 191 2.23 -20.00 0.63
CA ILE A 191 3.68 -20.19 0.56
C ILE A 191 4.20 -20.91 1.81
N TYR A 192 3.70 -20.54 3.01
CA TYR A 192 4.10 -21.21 4.25
C TYR A 192 3.67 -22.66 4.27
N PHE A 193 2.44 -22.96 3.86
CA PHE A 193 1.94 -24.35 3.73
C PHE A 193 2.83 -25.20 2.81
N LYS A 194 3.30 -24.64 1.69
CA LYS A 194 4.17 -25.37 0.76
C LYS A 194 5.61 -25.55 1.25
N ARG A 195 6.10 -24.67 2.13
CA ARG A 195 7.54 -24.61 2.47
C ARG A 195 7.86 -25.19 3.84
N PHE A 196 6.93 -25.18 4.76
CA PHE A 196 7.16 -25.61 6.13
C PHE A 196 6.55 -26.97 6.42
N SER A 197 7.10 -27.66 7.45
CA SER A 197 6.42 -28.79 8.05
C SER A 197 5.07 -28.38 8.60
N LEU A 198 4.14 -29.33 8.70
CA LEU A 198 2.79 -29.07 9.22
C LEU A 198 2.83 -28.38 10.60
N PHE A 199 3.74 -28.79 11.48
CA PHE A 199 3.90 -28.18 12.80
C PHE A 199 4.29 -26.70 12.74
N ASN A 200 5.29 -26.37 11.92
CA ASN A 200 5.73 -24.98 11.73
C ASN A 200 4.65 -24.12 11.05
N PHE A 201 3.93 -24.70 10.08
CA PHE A 201 2.80 -24.03 9.45
C PHE A 201 1.69 -23.73 10.45
N LEU A 202 1.29 -24.69 11.29
CA LEU A 202 0.28 -24.48 12.34
C LEU A 202 0.73 -23.42 13.35
N LYS A 203 2.01 -23.39 13.72
CA LYS A 203 2.58 -22.35 14.59
C LYS A 203 2.45 -20.95 13.97
N LEU A 204 2.77 -20.80 12.68
CA LEU A 204 2.62 -19.51 11.98
C LEU A 204 1.15 -19.12 11.84
N SER A 205 0.28 -20.10 11.51
CA SER A 205 -1.17 -19.87 11.43
C SER A 205 -1.75 -19.38 12.75
N PHE A 206 -1.29 -19.97 13.87
CA PHE A 206 -1.69 -19.53 15.21
C PHE A 206 -1.26 -18.08 15.48
N ILE A 207 -0.03 -17.71 15.12
CA ILE A 207 0.44 -16.32 15.27
C ILE A 207 -0.40 -15.34 14.44
N VAL A 208 -0.68 -15.69 13.19
CA VAL A 208 -1.55 -14.87 12.32
C VAL A 208 -2.95 -14.74 12.92
N PHE A 209 -3.50 -15.85 13.44
CA PHE A 209 -4.81 -15.83 14.12
C PHE A 209 -4.80 -14.92 15.35
N VAL A 210 -3.79 -15.03 16.21
CA VAL A 210 -3.66 -14.14 17.39
C VAL A 210 -3.58 -12.67 16.98
N LEU A 211 -2.80 -12.37 15.95
CA LEU A 211 -2.71 -11.00 15.40
C LEU A 211 -4.02 -10.53 14.75
N ALA A 212 -4.89 -11.43 14.31
CA ALA A 212 -6.19 -11.09 13.74
C ALA A 212 -7.28 -10.81 14.80
N ILE A 213 -7.10 -11.28 16.05
CA ILE A 213 -8.09 -11.11 17.13
C ILE A 213 -8.57 -9.66 17.28
N PRO A 214 -7.69 -8.63 17.41
CA PRO A 214 -8.16 -7.25 17.48
C PRO A 214 -8.99 -6.83 16.27
N GLY A 215 -8.65 -7.33 15.07
CA GLY A 215 -9.42 -7.08 13.85
C GLY A 215 -10.84 -7.64 13.90
N PHE A 216 -11.03 -8.84 14.44
CA PHE A 216 -12.36 -9.42 14.65
C PHE A 216 -13.19 -8.61 15.64
N PHE A 217 -12.58 -8.12 16.73
CA PHE A 217 -13.25 -7.21 17.65
C PHE A 217 -13.65 -5.91 16.95
N LEU A 218 -12.76 -5.32 16.14
CA LEU A 218 -13.08 -4.11 15.40
C LEU A 218 -14.27 -4.31 14.45
N ILE A 219 -14.31 -5.43 13.72
CA ILE A 219 -15.41 -5.75 12.81
C ILE A 219 -16.72 -6.03 13.60
N TYR A 220 -16.63 -6.68 14.75
CA TYR A 220 -17.78 -6.95 15.60
C TYR A 220 -18.43 -5.66 16.13
N TYR A 221 -17.61 -4.72 16.61
CA TYR A 221 -18.10 -3.43 17.11
C TYR A 221 -18.44 -2.45 15.99
N ASP A 222 -17.78 -2.55 14.83
CA ASP A 222 -18.06 -1.75 13.67
C ASP A 222 -18.23 -2.59 12.39
N PRO A 223 -19.44 -3.13 12.17
CA PRO A 223 -19.74 -3.91 10.97
C PRO A 223 -19.51 -3.16 9.66
N PHE A 224 -19.46 -1.82 9.69
CA PHE A 224 -19.16 -1.01 8.52
C PHE A 224 -17.76 -1.30 7.95
N LEU A 225 -16.80 -1.69 8.79
CA LEU A 225 -15.45 -2.10 8.33
C LEU A 225 -15.47 -3.37 7.48
N ALA A 226 -16.52 -4.21 7.63
CA ALA A 226 -16.72 -5.43 6.85
C ALA A 226 -17.76 -5.25 5.74
N ARG A 227 -18.46 -4.12 5.66
CA ARG A 227 -19.43 -3.89 4.60
C ARG A 227 -18.72 -3.76 3.26
N VAL A 228 -18.82 -4.82 2.50
CA VAL A 228 -18.66 -4.74 1.05
C VAL A 228 -19.99 -4.21 0.54
N THR A 229 -20.10 -2.93 0.24
CA THR A 229 -21.25 -2.39 -0.47
C THR A 229 -21.20 -2.93 -1.89
N TRP A 230 -21.96 -3.98 -2.15
CA TRP A 230 -22.24 -4.50 -3.49
C TRP A 230 -23.27 -3.58 -4.17
N ASP A 231 -22.96 -2.28 -4.22
CA ASP A 231 -23.74 -1.36 -5.00
C ASP A 231 -23.51 -1.62 -6.49
N GLU A 232 -24.51 -1.31 -7.32
CA GLU A 232 -24.45 -1.35 -8.79
C GLU A 232 -23.21 -0.63 -9.37
N LYS A 233 -22.59 0.23 -8.56
CA LYS A 233 -21.34 0.96 -8.85
C LYS A 233 -20.07 0.10 -8.80
N LEU A 234 -20.12 -1.17 -8.34
CA LEU A 234 -18.92 -2.00 -8.23
C LEU A 234 -18.22 -2.16 -9.58
N TYR A 235 -19.01 -2.31 -10.63
CA TYR A 235 -18.52 -2.43 -11.99
C TYR A 235 -17.80 -1.14 -12.46
N ASN A 236 -18.41 0.02 -12.27
CA ASN A 236 -17.80 1.31 -12.60
C ASN A 236 -16.51 1.51 -11.79
N THR A 237 -16.48 1.09 -10.52
CA THR A 237 -15.30 1.16 -9.65
C THR A 237 -14.18 0.27 -10.18
N ILE A 238 -14.48 -0.95 -10.64
CA ILE A 238 -13.47 -1.87 -11.22
C ILE A 238 -12.90 -1.30 -12.52
N LEU A 239 -13.77 -0.77 -13.41
CA LEU A 239 -13.34 -0.16 -14.67
C LEU A 239 -12.45 1.07 -14.45
N ILE A 240 -12.89 1.98 -13.60
CA ILE A 240 -12.14 3.19 -13.27
C ILE A 240 -10.80 2.81 -12.62
N SER A 241 -10.79 1.89 -11.65
CA SER A 241 -9.59 1.45 -10.96
C SER A 241 -8.61 0.74 -11.92
N SER A 242 -9.11 -0.11 -12.82
CA SER A 242 -8.26 -0.79 -13.81
C SER A 242 -7.70 0.19 -14.85
N SER A 243 -8.48 1.19 -15.27
CA SER A 243 -8.02 2.24 -16.19
C SER A 243 -6.94 3.12 -15.55
N ILE A 244 -7.14 3.53 -14.30
CA ILE A 244 -6.17 4.29 -13.52
C ILE A 244 -4.90 3.47 -13.34
N LEU A 245 -4.99 2.19 -12.94
CA LEU A 245 -3.85 1.30 -12.79
C LEU A 245 -3.09 1.12 -14.11
N SER A 246 -3.82 0.92 -15.22
CA SER A 246 -3.22 0.81 -16.55
C SER A 246 -2.46 2.07 -16.92
N PHE A 247 -3.04 3.25 -16.68
CA PHE A 247 -2.40 4.54 -16.93
C PHE A 247 -1.10 4.69 -16.12
N TYR A 248 -1.10 4.32 -14.83
CA TYR A 248 0.10 4.37 -14.00
C TYR A 248 1.16 3.36 -14.39
N LEU A 249 0.79 2.22 -14.98
CA LEU A 249 1.73 1.22 -15.47
C LEU A 249 2.37 1.61 -16.82
N ILE A 250 1.78 2.53 -17.59
CA ILE A 250 2.30 2.96 -18.89
C ILE A 250 3.78 3.37 -18.83
N PRO A 251 4.24 4.26 -17.92
CA PRO A 251 5.64 4.64 -17.83
C PRO A 251 6.56 3.46 -17.54
N ILE A 252 6.13 2.56 -16.64
CA ILE A 252 6.88 1.35 -16.29
C ILE A 252 6.99 0.42 -17.51
N PHE A 253 5.88 0.25 -18.23
CA PHE A 253 5.83 -0.55 -19.45
C PHE A 253 6.77 0.00 -20.53
N PHE A 254 6.79 1.33 -20.75
CA PHE A 254 7.73 1.95 -21.68
C PHE A 254 9.18 1.75 -21.27
N VAL A 255 9.53 1.94 -19.98
CA VAL A 255 10.90 1.69 -19.49
C VAL A 255 11.31 0.23 -19.74
N LEU A 256 10.42 -0.73 -19.48
CA LEU A 256 10.67 -2.14 -19.71
C LEU A 256 10.81 -2.47 -21.20
N LEU A 257 9.98 -1.88 -22.07
CA LEU A 257 10.07 -2.05 -23.53
C LEU A 257 11.41 -1.56 -24.10
N PHE A 258 11.92 -0.43 -23.60
CA PHE A 258 13.15 0.16 -24.11
C PHE A 258 14.41 -0.45 -23.49
N SER A 259 14.31 -1.00 -22.24
CA SER A 259 15.48 -1.55 -21.55
C SER A 259 15.89 -2.96 -21.96
N ASN A 260 14.98 -3.78 -22.51
CA ASN A 260 15.25 -5.20 -22.78
C ASN A 260 14.55 -5.70 -24.06
N LYS A 261 15.04 -5.27 -25.24
CA LYS A 261 14.47 -5.72 -26.52
C LYS A 261 14.45 -7.25 -26.71
N GLU A 262 15.39 -7.99 -26.11
CA GLU A 262 15.51 -9.45 -26.30
C GLU A 262 14.79 -10.30 -25.24
N LYS A 263 14.66 -9.83 -24.01
CA LYS A 263 14.01 -10.59 -22.93
C LYS A 263 12.49 -10.41 -22.87
N PHE A 264 11.94 -9.41 -23.54
CA PHE A 264 10.50 -9.13 -23.59
C PHE A 264 9.78 -9.87 -24.73
N LEU A 265 10.46 -10.78 -25.44
CA LEU A 265 9.83 -11.74 -26.33
C LEU A 265 9.11 -12.84 -25.52
N ILE A 266 8.25 -12.44 -24.60
CA ILE A 266 7.06 -13.23 -24.28
C ILE A 266 6.41 -13.48 -25.64
N ASN A 267 6.30 -14.74 -25.99
CA ASN A 267 5.82 -15.26 -27.25
C ASN A 267 4.73 -14.34 -27.83
N LYS A 268 4.93 -13.75 -29.01
CA LYS A 268 3.98 -12.80 -29.63
C LYS A 268 2.52 -13.30 -29.60
N LYS A 269 2.34 -14.63 -29.64
CA LYS A 269 1.03 -15.28 -29.49
C LYS A 269 0.41 -15.07 -28.12
N GLN A 270 1.20 -15.08 -27.03
CA GLN A 270 0.69 -14.84 -25.67
C GLN A 270 0.37 -13.36 -25.45
N GLN A 271 1.16 -12.44 -26.01
CA GLN A 271 0.87 -11.00 -25.96
C GLN A 271 -0.41 -10.68 -26.73
N LEU A 272 -0.57 -11.25 -27.93
CA LEU A 272 -1.78 -11.09 -28.73
C LEU A 272 -3.01 -11.69 -28.03
N LEU A 273 -2.86 -12.88 -27.45
CA LEU A 273 -3.93 -13.52 -26.69
C LEU A 273 -4.32 -12.67 -25.48
N PHE A 274 -3.35 -12.14 -24.73
CA PHE A 274 -3.62 -11.27 -23.58
C PHE A 274 -4.31 -9.96 -23.97
N ALA A 275 -3.88 -9.35 -25.07
CA ALA A 275 -4.52 -8.15 -25.63
C ALA A 275 -5.96 -8.45 -26.09
N LEU A 276 -6.17 -9.56 -26.81
CA LEU A 276 -7.51 -9.98 -27.26
C LEU A 276 -8.44 -10.27 -26.07
N VAL A 277 -7.96 -11.02 -25.06
CA VAL A 277 -8.75 -11.28 -23.84
C VAL A 277 -9.10 -9.97 -23.13
N SER A 278 -8.14 -9.07 -22.98
CA SER A 278 -8.39 -7.77 -22.33
C SER A 278 -9.42 -6.93 -23.11
N ILE A 279 -9.29 -6.85 -24.43
CA ILE A 279 -10.25 -6.15 -25.30
C ILE A 279 -11.65 -6.81 -25.23
N THR A 280 -11.70 -8.15 -25.28
CA THR A 280 -12.97 -8.89 -25.19
C THR A 280 -13.64 -8.67 -23.84
N VAL A 281 -12.89 -8.69 -22.74
CA VAL A 281 -13.43 -8.40 -21.40
C VAL A 281 -13.96 -6.98 -21.32
N VAL A 282 -13.22 -5.99 -21.82
CA VAL A 282 -13.67 -4.59 -21.82
C VAL A 282 -14.92 -4.41 -22.67
N LEU A 283 -14.97 -5.03 -23.87
CA LEU A 283 -16.16 -4.97 -24.74
C LEU A 283 -17.38 -5.68 -24.13
N LEU A 284 -17.19 -6.88 -23.55
CA LEU A 284 -18.27 -7.59 -22.87
C LEU A 284 -18.80 -6.78 -21.69
N LEU A 285 -17.91 -6.19 -20.93
CA LEU A 285 -18.26 -5.35 -19.80
C LEU A 285 -18.98 -4.07 -20.26
N SER A 286 -18.58 -3.44 -21.36
CA SER A 286 -19.27 -2.25 -21.90
C SER A 286 -20.63 -2.55 -22.52
N ILE A 287 -20.86 -3.78 -22.99
CA ILE A 287 -22.17 -4.22 -23.53
C ILE A 287 -23.12 -4.65 -22.41
N LEU A 288 -22.59 -5.29 -21.36
CA LEU A 288 -23.43 -5.82 -20.27
C LEU A 288 -23.85 -4.75 -19.26
N PHE A 289 -23.19 -3.62 -19.24
CA PHE A 289 -23.44 -2.57 -18.27
C PHE A 289 -23.61 -1.23 -19.00
N ASP A 290 -24.85 -0.76 -19.04
CA ASP A 290 -25.20 0.52 -19.64
C ASP A 290 -24.55 1.68 -18.87
N TYR A 291 -23.83 2.53 -19.58
CA TYR A 291 -23.21 3.74 -19.04
C TYR A 291 -24.28 4.87 -19.05
N ASN A 292 -25.18 4.87 -18.10
CA ASN A 292 -26.06 6.03 -17.84
C ASN A 292 -25.69 6.67 -16.50
#